data_16a7847718fe7d94d165d45528ddd459
#
_entry.id   16a7847718fe7d94d165d45528ddd459
#
_cell.length_a   1.000
_cell.length_b   1.000
_cell.length_c   1.000
_cell.angle_alpha   90.00
_cell.angle_beta   90.00
_cell.angle_gamma   90.00
#
_symmetry.space_group_name_H-M   'P 1'
#
loop_
_entity.id
_entity.type
_entity.pdbx_description
1 polymer ?
#
loop_
_entity_poly.entity_id
_entity_poly.type
_entity_poly.pdbx_seq_one_letter_code
_entity_poly.pdbx_strand_id
1 'polypeptide(L)'
;MFIIHITKTHLIFSYMKSFLIFIASLSIAINAYAAEKSSGPEDMPETFKSGDAAKGSSLVASCAACHGSDGNSINTDWPKLAGQNEKYLYDQLKHFKYEERNNALMMTVTPYLKTLSEKDLLDIASYYASNEVSIGQAKNDEDLLNLGMMLYRSGNMKKEIPACSSCHSVYGDGNSLAGYPSLAGQQIGYLTSTLQAYRSKERNEGEGALVMQSIAENLSDDEIEALANYMHGIYK
;
A
#
# COMPACT_ATOMS: atom_id res chain seq x y z
N MET A 1 -9.52 87.40 11.46
CA MET A 1 -9.30 86.11 12.16
C MET A 1 -10.40 85.10 11.75
N PHE A 2 -10.47 84.73 10.47
CA PHE A 2 -11.52 83.86 9.96
C PHE A 2 -11.07 83.10 8.68
N ILE A 3 -10.01 82.27 8.65
CA ILE A 3 -9.62 81.46 7.46
C ILE A 3 -8.99 80.11 7.84
N ILE A 4 -9.10 79.56 9.03
CA ILE A 4 -8.44 78.32 9.39
C ILE A 4 -9.39 77.12 9.63
N HIS A 5 -10.72 77.33 9.52
CA HIS A 5 -11.65 76.22 9.89
C HIS A 5 -12.23 75.40 8.71
N ILE A 6 -12.01 75.80 7.45
CA ILE A 6 -12.63 75.11 6.28
C ILE A 6 -11.74 74.04 5.71
N THR A 7 -10.41 74.05 5.94
CA THR A 7 -9.48 73.07 5.36
C THR A 7 -9.46 71.77 6.10
N LYS A 8 -9.78 71.68 7.39
CA LYS A 8 -9.72 70.44 8.17
C LYS A 8 -10.89 69.47 7.89
N THR A 9 -12.08 70.04 7.63
CA THR A 9 -13.28 69.22 7.35
C THR A 9 -13.20 68.53 5.95
N HIS A 10 -12.66 69.22 4.95
CA HIS A 10 -12.48 68.61 3.61
C HIS A 10 -11.46 67.47 3.59
N LEU A 11 -10.40 67.58 4.42
CA LEU A 11 -9.38 66.53 4.49
C LEU A 11 -9.93 65.23 5.15
N ILE A 12 -10.71 65.41 6.23
CA ILE A 12 -11.33 64.25 6.92
C ILE A 12 -12.36 63.56 6.03
N PHE A 13 -13.15 64.30 5.25
CA PHE A 13 -14.13 63.73 4.34
C PHE A 13 -13.48 62.97 3.15
N SER A 14 -12.32 63.45 2.69
CA SER A 14 -11.54 62.78 1.64
C SER A 14 -10.94 61.44 2.14
N TYR A 15 -10.40 61.45 3.37
CA TYR A 15 -9.88 60.21 3.98
C TYR A 15 -10.95 59.16 4.26
N MET A 16 -12.13 59.59 4.73
CA MET A 16 -13.27 58.69 4.96
C MET A 16 -13.79 58.06 3.66
N LYS A 17 -13.86 58.80 2.54
CA LYS A 17 -14.24 58.22 1.24
C LYS A 17 -13.23 57.23 0.75
N SER A 18 -11.92 57.51 0.87
CA SER A 18 -10.86 56.56 0.48
C SER A 18 -10.84 55.30 1.34
N PHE A 19 -11.13 55.44 2.64
CA PHE A 19 -11.19 54.28 3.56
C PHE A 19 -12.41 53.37 3.28
N LEU A 20 -13.58 53.98 2.95
CA LEU A 20 -14.77 53.21 2.55
C LEU A 20 -14.59 52.49 1.21
N ILE A 21 -13.89 53.08 0.25
CA ILE A 21 -13.58 52.43 -1.04
C ILE A 21 -12.60 51.25 -0.79
N PHE A 22 -11.64 51.39 0.12
CA PHE A 22 -10.70 50.33 0.46
C PHE A 22 -11.38 49.15 1.16
N ILE A 23 -12.34 49.40 2.07
CA ILE A 23 -13.13 48.35 2.73
C ILE A 23 -14.04 47.63 1.71
N ALA A 24 -14.66 48.39 0.79
CA ALA A 24 -15.52 47.80 -0.24
C ALA A 24 -14.72 46.92 -1.22
N SER A 25 -13.51 47.35 -1.62
CA SER A 25 -12.63 46.53 -2.51
C SER A 25 -12.08 45.30 -1.80
N LEU A 26 -11.78 45.37 -0.50
CA LEU A 26 -11.33 44.23 0.28
C LEU A 26 -12.47 43.21 0.48
N SER A 27 -13.71 43.67 0.67
CA SER A 27 -14.89 42.78 0.78
C SER A 27 -15.19 42.04 -0.52
N ILE A 28 -14.98 42.68 -1.67
CA ILE A 28 -15.14 42.05 -2.99
C ILE A 28 -14.03 41.01 -3.23
N ALA A 29 -12.80 41.31 -2.82
CA ALA A 29 -11.69 40.35 -2.94
C ALA A 29 -11.88 39.11 -2.04
N ILE A 30 -12.41 39.31 -0.82
CA ILE A 30 -12.70 38.17 0.09
C ILE A 30 -13.86 37.31 -0.46
N ASN A 31 -14.90 37.94 -1.05
CA ASN A 31 -15.98 37.18 -1.67
C ASN A 31 -15.55 36.47 -2.98
N ALA A 32 -14.62 37.05 -3.77
CA ALA A 32 -14.06 36.39 -4.93
C ALA A 32 -13.17 35.19 -4.55
N TYR A 33 -12.43 35.29 -3.44
CA TYR A 33 -11.63 34.18 -2.90
C TYR A 33 -12.50 33.09 -2.25
N ALA A 34 -13.66 33.41 -1.73
CA ALA A 34 -14.64 32.46 -1.18
C ALA A 34 -15.51 31.81 -2.26
N ALA A 35 -15.54 32.38 -3.48
CA ALA A 35 -16.29 31.85 -4.61
C ALA A 35 -15.43 30.99 -5.55
N GLU A 36 -14.12 30.80 -5.28
CA GLU A 36 -13.41 29.66 -5.80
C GLU A 36 -14.05 28.43 -5.13
N LYS A 37 -15.04 27.90 -5.85
CA LYS A 37 -15.70 26.64 -5.57
C LYS A 37 -14.59 25.68 -5.15
N SER A 38 -14.55 25.30 -3.89
CA SER A 38 -13.84 24.12 -3.45
C SER A 38 -14.39 23.02 -4.37
N SER A 39 -13.68 22.74 -5.47
CA SER A 39 -13.78 21.47 -6.14
C SER A 39 -13.42 20.48 -5.03
N GLY A 40 -14.44 19.94 -4.38
CA GLY A 40 -14.30 18.72 -3.62
C GLY A 40 -13.57 17.76 -4.57
N PRO A 41 -12.85 16.75 -4.08
CA PRO A 41 -12.09 15.86 -4.92
C PRO A 41 -13.02 15.22 -5.94
N GLU A 42 -13.19 15.87 -7.11
CA GLU A 42 -13.96 15.35 -8.24
C GLU A 42 -13.28 14.13 -8.88
N ASP A 43 -12.05 13.81 -8.42
CA ASP A 43 -11.28 12.63 -8.78
C ASP A 43 -10.78 11.86 -7.56
N MET A 44 -11.68 11.50 -6.65
CA MET A 44 -11.34 10.38 -5.77
C MET A 44 -11.21 9.15 -6.68
N PRO A 45 -10.05 8.44 -6.65
CA PRO A 45 -9.91 7.23 -7.44
C PRO A 45 -11.09 6.30 -7.14
N GLU A 46 -11.68 5.74 -8.19
CA GLU A 46 -12.83 4.83 -8.05
C GLU A 46 -12.48 3.80 -6.96
N THR A 47 -13.29 3.76 -5.91
CA THR A 47 -13.01 2.88 -4.77
C THR A 47 -12.93 1.45 -5.28
N PHE A 48 -11.87 0.73 -4.92
CA PHE A 48 -11.69 -0.67 -5.28
C PHE A 48 -12.94 -1.46 -4.88
N LYS A 49 -13.59 -2.09 -5.86
CA LYS A 49 -14.79 -2.90 -5.65
C LYS A 49 -14.38 -4.33 -5.39
N SER A 50 -14.84 -4.90 -4.29
CA SER A 50 -14.58 -6.29 -3.93
C SER A 50 -15.24 -7.28 -4.90
N GLY A 51 -14.61 -8.45 -5.08
CA GLY A 51 -15.16 -9.57 -5.84
C GLY A 51 -16.21 -10.37 -5.07
N ASP A 52 -16.62 -11.50 -5.67
CA ASP A 52 -17.55 -12.46 -5.09
C ASP A 52 -16.77 -13.70 -4.61
N ALA A 53 -16.49 -13.79 -3.30
CA ALA A 53 -15.73 -14.89 -2.71
C ALA A 53 -16.37 -16.26 -2.97
N ALA A 54 -17.71 -16.35 -3.02
CA ALA A 54 -18.41 -17.61 -3.28
C ALA A 54 -18.16 -18.11 -4.72
N LYS A 55 -18.12 -17.20 -5.69
CA LYS A 55 -17.70 -17.55 -7.06
C LYS A 55 -16.23 -17.90 -7.13
N GLY A 56 -15.38 -17.10 -6.46
CA GLY A 56 -13.95 -17.35 -6.40
C GLY A 56 -13.59 -18.75 -5.93
N SER A 57 -14.31 -19.25 -4.91
CA SER A 57 -14.11 -20.60 -4.38
C SER A 57 -14.25 -21.71 -5.43
N SER A 58 -15.05 -21.51 -6.47
CA SER A 58 -15.25 -22.48 -7.57
C SER A 58 -14.12 -22.45 -8.62
N LEU A 59 -13.27 -21.42 -8.60
CA LEU A 59 -12.21 -21.17 -9.59
C LEU A 59 -10.81 -21.56 -9.11
N VAL A 60 -10.64 -21.95 -7.83
CA VAL A 60 -9.31 -22.10 -7.20
C VAL A 60 -8.75 -23.52 -7.25
N ALA A 61 -9.37 -24.46 -7.93
CA ALA A 61 -8.93 -25.87 -7.94
C ALA A 61 -7.46 -26.02 -8.37
N SER A 62 -7.02 -25.29 -9.38
CA SER A 62 -5.62 -25.29 -9.84
C SER A 62 -4.66 -24.63 -8.85
N CYS A 63 -5.13 -23.71 -8.02
CA CYS A 63 -4.34 -22.96 -7.03
C CYS A 63 -4.14 -23.79 -5.76
N ALA A 64 -5.17 -24.55 -5.38
CA ALA A 64 -5.24 -25.32 -4.13
C ALA A 64 -4.12 -26.37 -3.99
N ALA A 65 -3.62 -26.91 -5.11
CA ALA A 65 -2.56 -27.91 -5.10
C ALA A 65 -1.25 -27.40 -4.46
N CYS A 66 -0.97 -26.10 -4.58
CA CYS A 66 0.24 -25.47 -4.04
C CYS A 66 -0.07 -24.58 -2.83
N HIS A 67 -1.14 -23.80 -2.90
CA HIS A 67 -1.45 -22.80 -1.89
C HIS A 67 -2.41 -23.29 -0.79
N GLY A 68 -2.91 -24.53 -0.87
CA GLY A 68 -3.97 -25.02 -0.01
C GLY A 68 -5.36 -24.59 -0.49
N SER A 69 -6.38 -25.38 -0.17
CA SER A 69 -7.78 -25.06 -0.57
C SER A 69 -8.27 -23.77 0.05
N ASP A 70 -7.82 -23.47 1.26
CA ASP A 70 -8.12 -22.25 2.03
C ASP A 70 -7.08 -21.12 1.83
N GLY A 71 -6.01 -21.39 1.08
CA GLY A 71 -4.91 -20.44 0.87
C GLY A 71 -3.80 -20.52 1.92
N ASN A 72 -3.84 -21.50 2.83
CA ASN A 72 -2.77 -21.73 3.82
C ASN A 72 -1.80 -22.80 3.32
N SER A 73 -0.84 -22.38 2.47
CA SER A 73 0.23 -23.27 2.04
C SER A 73 1.00 -23.86 3.23
N ILE A 74 1.31 -25.15 3.15
CA ILE A 74 2.18 -25.85 4.11
C ILE A 74 3.65 -25.85 3.69
N ASN A 75 3.96 -25.49 2.45
CA ASN A 75 5.33 -25.41 1.94
C ASN A 75 5.91 -24.02 2.21
N THR A 76 7.12 -23.97 2.76
CA THR A 76 7.78 -22.71 3.16
C THR A 76 8.09 -21.79 1.98
N ASP A 77 8.23 -22.33 0.76
CA ASP A 77 8.58 -21.57 -0.44
C ASP A 77 7.35 -21.08 -1.22
N TRP A 78 6.16 -21.56 -0.87
CA TRP A 78 4.91 -21.19 -1.51
C TRP A 78 4.11 -20.26 -0.62
N PRO A 79 3.68 -19.10 -1.12
CA PRO A 79 3.03 -18.12 -0.28
C PRO A 79 1.67 -18.59 0.23
N LYS A 80 1.35 -18.21 1.46
CA LYS A 80 -0.03 -18.19 1.92
C LYS A 80 -0.78 -17.08 1.20
N LEU A 81 -1.97 -17.39 0.72
CA LEU A 81 -2.90 -16.46 0.07
C LEU A 81 -4.04 -16.06 1.02
N ALA A 82 -4.34 -16.91 2.03
CA ALA A 82 -5.34 -16.64 3.05
C ALA A 82 -5.05 -15.32 3.79
N GLY A 83 -6.08 -14.50 3.99
CA GLY A 83 -6.00 -13.22 4.69
C GLY A 83 -5.13 -12.16 4.01
N GLN A 84 -4.67 -12.41 2.78
CA GLN A 84 -3.94 -11.42 2.01
C GLN A 84 -4.88 -10.34 1.49
N ASN A 85 -4.39 -9.11 1.34
CA ASN A 85 -5.18 -8.00 0.83
C ASN A 85 -5.71 -8.28 -0.58
N GLU A 86 -7.03 -8.18 -0.75
CA GLU A 86 -7.73 -8.52 -2.00
C GLU A 86 -7.18 -7.76 -3.20
N LYS A 87 -6.98 -6.44 -3.06
CA LYS A 87 -6.39 -5.63 -4.13
C LYS A 87 -5.00 -6.13 -4.52
N TYR A 88 -4.16 -6.45 -3.55
CA TYR A 88 -2.83 -6.98 -3.81
C TYR A 88 -2.89 -8.33 -4.54
N LEU A 89 -3.75 -9.26 -4.09
CA LEU A 89 -3.94 -10.54 -4.76
C LEU A 89 -4.41 -10.37 -6.20
N TYR A 90 -5.40 -9.50 -6.42
CA TYR A 90 -5.92 -9.20 -7.75
C TYR A 90 -4.82 -8.64 -8.67
N ASP A 91 -4.05 -7.66 -8.20
CA ASP A 91 -2.96 -7.08 -8.97
C ASP A 91 -1.89 -8.15 -9.31
N GLN A 92 -1.52 -9.02 -8.36
CA GLN A 92 -0.56 -10.09 -8.61
C GLN A 92 -1.08 -11.14 -9.61
N LEU A 93 -2.36 -11.51 -9.54
CA LEU A 93 -2.97 -12.41 -10.52
C LEU A 93 -2.95 -11.81 -11.93
N LYS A 94 -3.18 -10.50 -12.05
CA LYS A 94 -3.03 -9.78 -13.32
C LYS A 94 -1.60 -9.81 -13.83
N HIS A 95 -0.63 -9.49 -12.99
CA HIS A 95 0.78 -9.54 -13.38
C HIS A 95 1.21 -10.93 -13.88
N PHE A 96 0.72 -12.02 -13.27
CA PHE A 96 0.96 -13.38 -13.79
C PHE A 96 0.20 -13.66 -15.08
N LYS A 97 -1.07 -13.24 -15.18
CA LYS A 97 -1.88 -13.41 -16.39
C LYS A 97 -1.26 -12.75 -17.61
N TYR A 98 -0.74 -11.53 -17.43
CA TYR A 98 -0.13 -10.74 -18.50
C TYR A 98 1.39 -10.94 -18.63
N GLU A 99 1.96 -11.91 -17.87
CA GLU A 99 3.39 -12.27 -17.90
C GLU A 99 4.32 -11.10 -17.53
N GLU A 100 3.80 -10.13 -16.76
CA GLU A 100 4.57 -9.01 -16.21
C GLU A 100 5.39 -9.44 -14.99
N ARG A 101 4.89 -10.41 -14.21
CA ARG A 101 5.59 -11.05 -13.10
C ARG A 101 6.09 -12.42 -13.53
N ASN A 102 7.40 -12.62 -13.42
CA ASN A 102 8.02 -13.91 -13.71
C ASN A 102 8.24 -14.72 -12.42
N ASN A 103 7.76 -15.95 -12.40
CA ASN A 103 8.05 -16.96 -11.38
C ASN A 103 7.84 -18.35 -12.02
N ALA A 104 8.88 -19.17 -12.06
CA ALA A 104 8.89 -20.44 -12.79
C ALA A 104 7.72 -21.38 -12.43
N LEU A 105 7.30 -21.42 -11.15
CA LEU A 105 6.19 -22.27 -10.73
C LEU A 105 4.84 -21.65 -11.15
N MET A 106 4.64 -20.34 -10.91
CA MET A 106 3.40 -19.67 -11.25
C MET A 106 3.18 -19.57 -12.77
N MET A 107 4.26 -19.55 -13.58
CA MET A 107 4.15 -19.60 -15.04
C MET A 107 3.46 -20.88 -15.55
N THR A 108 3.49 -21.96 -14.79
CA THR A 108 2.75 -23.19 -15.14
C THR A 108 1.22 -23.01 -15.06
N VAL A 109 0.75 -22.03 -14.28
CA VAL A 109 -0.67 -21.70 -14.09
C VAL A 109 -1.13 -20.57 -15.02
N THR A 110 -0.21 -19.84 -15.62
CA THR A 110 -0.53 -18.71 -16.53
C THR A 110 -1.49 -19.10 -17.67
N PRO A 111 -1.39 -20.27 -18.34
CA PRO A 111 -2.38 -20.67 -19.35
C PRO A 111 -3.82 -20.69 -18.82
N TYR A 112 -4.01 -21.15 -17.57
CA TYR A 112 -5.32 -21.11 -16.92
C TYR A 112 -5.74 -19.67 -16.61
N LEU A 113 -4.85 -18.85 -16.05
CA LEU A 113 -5.15 -17.44 -15.74
C LEU A 113 -5.59 -16.66 -17.00
N LYS A 114 -5.00 -16.98 -18.17
CA LYS A 114 -5.36 -16.36 -19.45
C LYS A 114 -6.78 -16.69 -19.91
N THR A 115 -7.38 -17.78 -19.44
CA THR A 115 -8.79 -18.12 -19.75
C THR A 115 -9.79 -17.38 -18.88
N LEU A 116 -9.38 -16.82 -17.75
CA LEU A 116 -10.22 -16.14 -16.79
C LEU A 116 -10.44 -14.66 -17.17
N SER A 117 -11.63 -14.13 -16.89
CA SER A 117 -11.88 -12.69 -16.97
C SER A 117 -11.21 -11.95 -15.81
N GLU A 118 -11.08 -10.64 -15.89
CA GLU A 118 -10.59 -9.82 -14.75
C GLU A 118 -11.53 -9.94 -13.54
N LYS A 119 -12.82 -10.09 -13.79
CA LYS A 119 -13.79 -10.33 -12.73
C LYS A 119 -13.53 -11.68 -12.04
N ASP A 120 -13.22 -12.74 -12.75
CA ASP A 120 -12.87 -14.02 -12.16
C ASP A 120 -11.60 -13.94 -11.31
N LEU A 121 -10.59 -13.17 -11.75
CA LEU A 121 -9.39 -12.92 -10.95
C LEU A 121 -9.72 -12.16 -9.66
N LEU A 122 -10.62 -11.20 -9.73
CA LEU A 122 -11.09 -10.45 -8.57
C LEU A 122 -11.89 -11.35 -7.62
N ASP A 123 -12.75 -12.22 -8.14
CA ASP A 123 -13.53 -13.19 -7.35
C ASP A 123 -12.57 -14.19 -6.63
N ILE A 124 -11.50 -14.66 -7.29
CA ILE A 124 -10.44 -15.50 -6.69
C ILE A 124 -9.70 -14.73 -5.58
N ALA A 125 -9.34 -13.47 -5.83
CA ALA A 125 -8.67 -12.62 -4.84
C ALA A 125 -9.54 -12.42 -3.61
N SER A 126 -10.83 -12.15 -3.80
CA SER A 126 -11.82 -12.01 -2.73
C SER A 126 -11.97 -13.30 -1.90
N TYR A 127 -11.97 -14.46 -2.55
CA TYR A 127 -12.04 -15.74 -1.86
C TYR A 127 -10.86 -15.93 -0.90
N TYR A 128 -9.63 -15.80 -1.38
CA TYR A 128 -8.46 -15.98 -0.52
C TYR A 128 -8.31 -14.88 0.55
N ALA A 129 -8.67 -13.65 0.22
CA ALA A 129 -8.66 -12.55 1.17
C ALA A 129 -9.63 -12.75 2.33
N SER A 130 -10.77 -13.44 2.10
CA SER A 130 -11.78 -13.71 3.11
C SER A 130 -11.43 -14.87 4.06
N ASN A 131 -10.42 -15.67 3.73
CA ASN A 131 -9.99 -16.79 4.54
C ASN A 131 -9.06 -16.34 5.66
N GLU A 132 -9.07 -17.05 6.78
CA GLU A 132 -8.18 -16.77 7.91
C GLU A 132 -6.77 -17.30 7.66
N VAL A 133 -5.76 -16.45 7.83
CA VAL A 133 -4.35 -16.86 7.72
C VAL A 133 -3.94 -17.68 8.94
N SER A 134 -3.31 -18.82 8.73
CA SER A 134 -2.74 -19.63 9.81
C SER A 134 -1.51 -18.93 10.40
N ILE A 135 -1.42 -18.93 11.74
CA ILE A 135 -0.33 -18.32 12.49
C ILE A 135 0.97 -19.07 12.20
N GLY A 136 2.04 -18.32 11.93
CA GLY A 136 3.39 -18.83 11.87
C GLY A 136 4.07 -18.78 13.25
N GLN A 137 5.11 -19.57 13.41
CA GLN A 137 5.94 -19.52 14.61
C GLN A 137 7.37 -19.17 14.22
N ALA A 138 7.84 -18.00 14.63
CA ALA A 138 9.23 -17.61 14.44
C ALA A 138 10.19 -18.59 15.12
N LYS A 139 11.39 -18.76 14.56
CA LYS A 139 12.48 -19.50 15.22
C LYS A 139 12.79 -18.81 16.56
N ASN A 140 12.99 -19.60 17.62
CA ASN A 140 13.36 -19.09 18.93
C ASN A 140 14.88 -18.81 18.99
N ASP A 141 15.28 -17.80 18.24
CA ASP A 141 16.64 -17.24 18.19
C ASP A 141 16.52 -15.76 18.53
N GLU A 142 17.01 -15.38 19.70
CA GLU A 142 16.81 -14.03 20.26
C GLU A 142 17.48 -12.96 19.41
N ASP A 143 18.70 -13.20 18.92
CA ASP A 143 19.45 -12.25 18.11
C ASP A 143 18.75 -12.04 16.76
N LEU A 144 18.30 -13.12 16.12
CA LEU A 144 17.55 -13.10 14.87
C LEU A 144 16.21 -12.36 15.02
N LEU A 145 15.48 -12.65 16.10
CA LEU A 145 14.21 -11.99 16.41
C LEU A 145 14.38 -10.49 16.67
N ASN A 146 15.39 -10.12 17.45
CA ASN A 146 15.68 -8.72 17.80
C ASN A 146 16.09 -7.93 16.56
N LEU A 147 16.92 -8.48 15.69
CA LEU A 147 17.31 -7.86 14.43
C LEU A 147 16.10 -7.66 13.52
N GLY A 148 15.30 -8.71 13.33
CA GLY A 148 14.08 -8.64 12.49
C GLY A 148 13.08 -7.63 13.02
N MET A 149 12.82 -7.64 14.33
CA MET A 149 11.92 -6.70 15.00
C MET A 149 12.41 -5.25 14.85
N MET A 150 13.68 -5.00 15.08
CA MET A 150 14.30 -3.67 14.96
C MET A 150 14.16 -3.14 13.52
N LEU A 151 14.52 -3.93 12.53
CA LEU A 151 14.40 -3.55 11.11
C LEU A 151 12.94 -3.33 10.71
N TYR A 152 12.05 -4.23 11.11
CA TYR A 152 10.64 -4.12 10.77
C TYR A 152 9.99 -2.86 11.35
N ARG A 153 10.26 -2.55 12.62
CA ARG A 153 9.59 -1.45 13.35
C ARG A 153 10.30 -0.11 13.24
N SER A 154 11.61 -0.09 13.08
CA SER A 154 12.43 1.12 13.11
C SER A 154 13.26 1.35 11.85
N GLY A 155 13.48 0.31 11.05
CA GLY A 155 14.38 0.38 9.90
C GLY A 155 15.84 0.56 10.28
N ASN A 156 16.64 0.97 9.30
CA ASN A 156 18.05 1.34 9.49
C ASN A 156 18.38 2.54 8.59
N MET A 157 18.22 3.76 9.13
CA MET A 157 18.43 5.00 8.38
C MET A 157 19.87 5.18 7.87
N LYS A 158 20.87 4.55 8.49
CA LYS A 158 22.26 4.60 8.01
C LYS A 158 22.44 3.82 6.71
N LYS A 159 21.59 2.82 6.48
CA LYS A 159 21.53 1.98 5.27
C LYS A 159 20.38 2.37 4.36
N GLU A 160 19.70 3.48 4.62
CA GLU A 160 18.54 3.93 3.85
C GLU A 160 17.40 2.89 3.81
N ILE A 161 17.26 2.10 4.90
CA ILE A 161 16.19 1.12 5.06
C ILE A 161 15.10 1.74 5.94
N PRO A 162 13.93 2.12 5.38
CA PRO A 162 12.81 2.61 6.18
C PRO A 162 12.19 1.49 7.01
N ALA A 163 11.42 1.85 8.04
CA ALA A 163 10.66 0.86 8.81
C ALA A 163 9.61 0.17 7.92
N CYS A 164 9.62 -1.15 7.83
CA CYS A 164 8.64 -1.93 7.04
C CYS A 164 7.21 -1.66 7.51
N SER A 165 7.04 -1.46 8.83
CA SER A 165 5.75 -1.17 9.46
C SER A 165 5.09 0.12 8.99
N SER A 166 5.83 1.07 8.38
CA SER A 166 5.25 2.32 7.87
C SER A 166 4.31 2.11 6.68
N CYS A 167 4.55 1.07 5.88
CA CYS A 167 3.69 0.70 4.75
C CYS A 167 2.89 -0.59 5.03
N HIS A 168 3.51 -1.57 5.72
CA HIS A 168 2.93 -2.88 5.97
C HIS A 168 2.20 -3.01 7.31
N SER A 169 2.02 -1.92 8.04
CA SER A 169 1.42 -1.80 9.39
C SER A 169 2.28 -2.43 10.50
N VAL A 170 1.98 -2.07 11.75
CA VAL A 170 2.73 -2.57 12.93
C VAL A 170 2.52 -4.07 13.14
N TYR A 171 1.35 -4.57 12.77
CA TYR A 171 0.97 -5.99 12.89
C TYR A 171 1.13 -6.78 11.59
N GLY A 172 1.69 -6.17 10.55
CA GLY A 172 1.92 -6.85 9.29
C GLY A 172 0.68 -7.06 8.43
N ASP A 173 -0.43 -6.38 8.69
CA ASP A 173 -1.67 -6.52 7.93
C ASP A 173 -1.62 -5.85 6.55
N GLY A 174 -0.60 -5.04 6.32
CA GLY A 174 -0.49 -4.22 5.12
C GLY A 174 -1.46 -3.04 5.11
N ASN A 175 -1.77 -2.57 3.91
CA ASN A 175 -2.76 -1.52 3.66
C ASN A 175 -3.55 -1.88 2.40
N SER A 176 -4.80 -2.32 2.59
CA SER A 176 -5.63 -2.81 1.50
C SER A 176 -5.98 -1.73 0.47
N LEU A 177 -6.20 -0.49 0.91
CA LEU A 177 -6.52 0.64 0.02
C LEU A 177 -5.33 1.03 -0.85
N ALA A 178 -4.13 1.00 -0.29
CA ALA A 178 -2.89 1.28 -1.01
C ALA A 178 -2.37 0.06 -1.81
N GLY A 179 -2.95 -1.13 -1.63
CA GLY A 179 -2.48 -2.37 -2.25
C GLY A 179 -1.19 -2.91 -1.63
N TYR A 180 -0.80 -2.46 -0.43
CA TYR A 180 0.35 -3.02 0.27
C TYR A 180 0.00 -4.36 0.91
N PRO A 181 0.80 -5.43 0.67
CA PRO A 181 0.47 -6.77 1.14
C PRO A 181 0.54 -6.93 2.65
N SER A 182 -0.26 -7.87 3.16
CA SER A 182 -0.07 -8.46 4.47
C SER A 182 1.21 -9.31 4.48
N LEU A 183 1.99 -9.21 5.55
CA LEU A 183 3.23 -9.96 5.77
C LEU A 183 3.13 -10.89 6.98
N ALA A 184 2.16 -10.65 7.88
CA ALA A 184 1.95 -11.42 9.09
C ALA A 184 1.67 -12.90 8.79
N GLY A 185 2.41 -13.79 9.46
CA GLY A 185 2.24 -15.23 9.29
C GLY A 185 2.67 -15.80 7.96
N GLN A 186 3.20 -15.00 7.04
CA GLN A 186 3.65 -15.45 5.71
C GLN A 186 4.84 -16.41 5.80
N GLN A 187 5.01 -17.29 4.82
CA GLN A 187 6.04 -18.32 4.80
C GLN A 187 7.46 -17.75 4.72
N ILE A 188 8.37 -18.27 5.56
CA ILE A 188 9.77 -17.77 5.66
C ILE A 188 10.50 -17.88 4.31
N GLY A 189 10.46 -19.05 3.66
CA GLY A 189 11.14 -19.26 2.38
C GLY A 189 10.63 -18.33 1.30
N TYR A 190 9.30 -18.13 1.21
CA TYR A 190 8.70 -17.18 0.28
C TYR A 190 9.10 -15.72 0.59
N LEU A 191 9.10 -15.29 1.86
CA LEU A 191 9.54 -13.95 2.23
C LEU A 191 11.00 -13.71 1.88
N THR A 192 11.86 -14.68 2.20
CA THR A 192 13.30 -14.64 1.89
C THR A 192 13.53 -14.51 0.39
N SER A 193 12.98 -15.43 -0.40
CA SER A 193 13.15 -15.43 -1.86
C SER A 193 12.54 -14.17 -2.51
N THR A 194 11.45 -13.66 -1.98
CA THR A 194 10.80 -12.43 -2.47
C THR A 194 11.67 -11.20 -2.22
N LEU A 195 12.24 -11.04 -1.02
CA LEU A 195 13.14 -9.92 -0.72
C LEU A 195 14.43 -10.01 -1.56
N GLN A 196 14.97 -11.20 -1.77
CA GLN A 196 16.10 -11.44 -2.65
C GLN A 196 15.77 -11.10 -4.12
N ALA A 197 14.57 -11.47 -4.61
CA ALA A 197 14.12 -11.15 -5.96
C ALA A 197 13.90 -9.63 -6.17
N TYR A 198 13.46 -8.90 -5.15
CA TYR A 198 13.46 -7.44 -5.21
C TYR A 198 14.89 -6.87 -5.21
N ARG A 199 15.78 -7.37 -4.36
CA ARG A 199 17.19 -6.94 -4.30
C ARG A 199 17.92 -7.16 -5.61
N SER A 200 17.69 -8.30 -6.27
CA SER A 200 18.28 -8.62 -7.58
C SER A 200 17.58 -7.95 -8.76
N LYS A 201 16.46 -7.24 -8.50
CA LYS A 201 15.60 -6.60 -9.52
C LYS A 201 14.92 -7.58 -10.48
N GLU A 202 14.91 -8.88 -10.16
CA GLU A 202 14.13 -9.90 -10.88
C GLU A 202 12.62 -9.66 -10.73
N ARG A 203 12.19 -9.25 -9.53
CA ARG A 203 10.82 -8.87 -9.27
C ARG A 203 10.66 -7.37 -9.51
N ASN A 204 9.99 -7.00 -10.63
CA ASN A 204 9.96 -5.64 -11.15
C ASN A 204 8.57 -5.21 -11.68
N GLU A 205 7.53 -5.97 -11.39
CA GLU A 205 6.17 -5.70 -11.84
C GLU A 205 5.51 -4.56 -11.05
N GLY A 206 5.09 -3.52 -11.77
CA GLY A 206 4.34 -2.39 -11.24
C GLY A 206 5.16 -1.47 -10.32
N GLU A 207 4.54 -0.36 -9.91
CA GLU A 207 5.19 0.68 -9.08
C GLU A 207 5.60 0.16 -7.69
N GLY A 208 4.80 -0.74 -7.10
CA GLY A 208 5.10 -1.33 -5.80
C GLY A 208 6.40 -2.14 -5.79
N ALA A 209 6.73 -2.80 -6.89
CA ALA A 209 7.99 -3.53 -7.01
C ALA A 209 9.19 -2.58 -7.02
N LEU A 210 9.10 -1.43 -7.69
CA LEU A 210 10.18 -0.44 -7.73
C LEU A 210 10.48 0.12 -6.32
N VAL A 211 9.44 0.39 -5.53
CA VAL A 211 9.59 0.80 -4.13
C VAL A 211 10.30 -0.28 -3.33
N MET A 212 9.85 -1.54 -3.45
CA MET A 212 10.47 -2.65 -2.72
C MET A 212 11.90 -2.95 -3.18
N GLN A 213 12.24 -2.74 -4.47
CA GLN A 213 13.60 -2.84 -4.97
C GLN A 213 14.53 -1.83 -4.29
N SER A 214 14.12 -0.55 -4.21
CA SER A 214 14.93 0.50 -3.58
C SER A 214 15.20 0.25 -2.09
N ILE A 215 14.30 -0.46 -1.41
CA ILE A 215 14.45 -0.86 -0.01
C ILE A 215 15.33 -2.11 0.09
N ALA A 216 15.04 -3.13 -0.71
CA ALA A 216 15.69 -4.43 -0.62
C ALA A 216 17.15 -4.41 -1.08
N GLU A 217 17.55 -3.51 -1.98
CA GLU A 217 18.94 -3.39 -2.45
C GLU A 217 19.94 -3.11 -1.31
N ASN A 218 19.47 -2.54 -0.21
CA ASN A 218 20.29 -2.23 0.97
C ASN A 218 20.30 -3.33 2.04
N LEU A 219 19.50 -4.40 1.88
CA LEU A 219 19.42 -5.50 2.83
C LEU A 219 20.53 -6.53 2.61
N SER A 220 21.18 -6.96 3.68
CA SER A 220 22.06 -8.14 3.69
C SER A 220 21.25 -9.44 3.77
N ASP A 221 21.91 -10.60 3.54
CA ASP A 221 21.26 -11.90 3.67
C ASP A 221 20.78 -12.16 5.11
N ASP A 222 21.59 -11.79 6.11
CA ASP A 222 21.22 -11.92 7.52
C ASP A 222 20.00 -11.05 7.88
N GLU A 223 19.94 -9.83 7.34
CA GLU A 223 18.81 -8.93 7.55
C GLU A 223 17.53 -9.45 6.86
N ILE A 224 17.65 -10.05 5.68
CA ILE A 224 16.55 -10.71 4.98
C ILE A 224 16.04 -11.91 5.78
N GLU A 225 16.94 -12.78 6.30
CA GLU A 225 16.56 -13.92 7.13
C GLU A 225 15.87 -13.46 8.41
N ALA A 226 16.41 -12.46 9.08
CA ALA A 226 15.84 -11.91 10.30
C ALA A 226 14.43 -11.30 10.07
N LEU A 227 14.26 -10.53 9.01
CA LEU A 227 12.96 -9.98 8.63
C LEU A 227 11.95 -11.07 8.29
N ALA A 228 12.34 -12.08 7.50
CA ALA A 228 11.46 -13.18 7.12
C ALA A 228 11.01 -13.99 8.35
N ASN A 229 11.93 -14.28 9.28
CA ASN A 229 11.63 -14.96 10.52
C ASN A 229 10.68 -14.14 11.40
N TYR A 230 10.93 -12.84 11.56
CA TYR A 230 10.10 -11.96 12.36
C TYR A 230 8.69 -11.83 11.76
N MET A 231 8.56 -11.57 10.46
CA MET A 231 7.28 -11.44 9.77
C MET A 231 6.44 -12.72 9.81
N HIS A 232 7.08 -13.89 9.75
CA HIS A 232 6.41 -15.18 9.91
C HIS A 232 5.76 -15.34 11.29
N GLY A 233 6.37 -14.79 12.33
CA GLY A 233 5.88 -14.87 13.70
C GLY A 233 4.99 -13.72 14.15
N ILE A 234 4.75 -12.69 13.32
CA ILE A 234 3.84 -11.60 13.69
C ILE A 234 2.39 -12.10 13.62
N TYR A 235 1.63 -11.76 14.66
CA TYR A 235 0.17 -11.97 14.71
C TYR A 235 -0.47 -10.84 15.52
N LYS A 236 -1.79 -10.67 15.36
CA LYS A 236 -2.61 -9.74 16.17
C LYS A 236 -2.91 -10.30 17.54
#